data_ce88e094207b02a8970434d10b19d789
#
_entry.id   ce88e094207b02a8970434d10b19d789
#
_cell.length_a   1.000
_cell.length_b   1.000
_cell.length_c   1.000
_cell.angle_alpha   90.00
_cell.angle_beta   90.00
_cell.angle_gamma   90.00
#
_symmetry.space_group_name_H-M   'P 1'
#
loop_
_entity.id
_entity.type
_entity.pdbx_description
1 polymer ?
#
loop_
_entity_poly.entity_id
_entity_poly.type
_entity_poly.pdbx_seq_one_letter_code
_entity_poly.pdbx_strand_id
1 'polypeptide(L)'
;MYINFWYPIVRSEDLSNDQPEKVKIMGLNFVAFRDAEGNACVLSDSCVHRGASLGGAWSAGNVPRIVDGCIVCPYHGWEFNGEGKCVNIPSIGYGKKTPARAKVDAYPVQEKYGIVFAFLGDLPEDERPPLLNVEEYDDPAWRANTVLVLDVPYYYERSIENGLDPAHNEFVHPTHGHQGVNPADYHVKPVDLYDHRQGWGSWFWHLFDAPPLPSASHETAGGEDTPWEDKKDDRQIKVGGGTYGPNAMPTYINIGPTETFRQYFFEQPIDENNTRIFFLNMRNFMLDPAKDGPIHARNKVIAAQDIQILDTLYPVRTPISNTKEVLMPADGPIAAYRDWLAQFDEKGWRIDWDEFEKRNGKDTAFAIPSPGRRESGNWVLEAVPLLDSRAARKRTANDKAA
;
A
#
# COMPACT_ATOMS: atom_id res chain seq x y z
N MET A 1 -10.03 5.83 0.83
CA MET A 1 -9.44 4.61 1.42
C MET A 1 -10.51 3.54 1.45
N TYR A 2 -10.17 2.29 1.14
CA TYR A 2 -11.12 1.19 0.94
C TYR A 2 -10.79 0.02 1.84
N ILE A 3 -11.79 -0.60 2.45
CA ILE A 3 -11.68 -1.92 3.11
C ILE A 3 -11.83 -3.03 2.08
N ASN A 4 -11.61 -4.28 2.50
CA ASN A 4 -11.73 -5.48 1.67
C ASN A 4 -10.64 -5.65 0.60
N PHE A 5 -9.42 -5.19 0.92
CA PHE A 5 -8.23 -5.39 0.10
C PHE A 5 -7.02 -5.77 0.95
N TRP A 6 -5.96 -6.23 0.27
CA TRP A 6 -4.68 -6.54 0.88
C TRP A 6 -3.82 -5.27 0.99
N TYR A 7 -3.30 -5.03 2.18
CA TYR A 7 -2.40 -3.92 2.46
C TYR A 7 -1.07 -4.43 3.00
N PRO A 8 0.07 -3.86 2.58
CA PRO A 8 1.35 -4.17 3.20
C PRO A 8 1.33 -3.65 4.65
N ILE A 9 1.88 -4.42 5.58
CA ILE A 9 1.90 -4.10 7.01
C ILE A 9 3.30 -3.71 7.43
N VAL A 10 4.27 -4.61 7.24
CA VAL A 10 5.66 -4.46 7.67
C VAL A 10 6.53 -5.35 6.76
N ARG A 11 7.84 -5.05 6.66
CA ARG A 11 8.75 -6.00 6.03
C ARG A 11 8.88 -7.25 6.89
N SER A 12 9.00 -8.41 6.25
CA SER A 12 9.16 -9.68 6.95
C SER A 12 10.37 -9.68 7.90
N GLU A 13 11.47 -9.04 7.49
CA GLU A 13 12.72 -8.96 8.25
C GLU A 13 12.63 -8.04 9.49
N ASP A 14 11.68 -7.09 9.50
CA ASP A 14 11.48 -6.18 10.64
C ASP A 14 10.59 -6.82 11.72
N LEU A 15 9.85 -7.89 11.42
CA LEU A 15 8.95 -8.55 12.36
C LEU A 15 9.67 -9.67 13.11
N SER A 16 10.17 -9.37 14.31
CA SER A 16 10.85 -10.35 15.16
C SER A 16 9.88 -11.29 15.88
N ASN A 17 10.43 -12.37 16.48
CA ASN A 17 9.61 -13.35 17.20
C ASN A 17 9.22 -12.91 18.63
N ASP A 18 9.91 -11.92 19.18
CA ASP A 18 9.79 -11.53 20.60
C ASP A 18 9.24 -10.12 20.81
N GLN A 19 9.17 -9.32 19.75
CA GLN A 19 8.64 -7.96 19.81
C GLN A 19 7.54 -7.74 18.77
N PRO A 20 6.40 -7.16 19.18
CA PRO A 20 5.36 -6.76 18.23
C PRO A 20 5.73 -5.45 17.54
N GLU A 21 5.27 -5.30 16.31
CA GLU A 21 5.37 -4.08 15.54
C GLU A 21 4.02 -3.35 15.49
N LYS A 22 4.05 -2.06 15.84
CA LYS A 22 2.87 -1.20 15.76
C LYS A 22 2.83 -0.48 14.42
N VAL A 23 1.69 -0.58 13.74
CA VAL A 23 1.50 0.00 12.40
C VAL A 23 0.24 0.86 12.37
N LYS A 24 0.30 2.01 11.71
CA LYS A 24 -0.87 2.85 11.46
C LYS A 24 -1.28 2.77 10.00
N ILE A 25 -2.53 2.41 9.73
CA ILE A 25 -3.10 2.33 8.39
C ILE A 25 -4.51 2.91 8.41
N MET A 26 -4.85 3.78 7.45
CA MET A 26 -6.17 4.43 7.34
C MET A 26 -6.61 5.09 8.65
N GLY A 27 -5.67 5.74 9.33
CA GLY A 27 -5.94 6.41 10.62
C GLY A 27 -6.08 5.46 11.82
N LEU A 28 -6.08 4.14 11.60
CA LEU A 28 -6.24 3.11 12.63
C LEU A 28 -4.89 2.48 13.01
N ASN A 29 -4.80 2.02 14.25
CA ASN A 29 -3.63 1.31 14.73
C ASN A 29 -3.84 -0.22 14.62
N PHE A 30 -2.82 -0.89 14.12
CA PHE A 30 -2.69 -2.33 14.04
C PHE A 30 -1.44 -2.77 14.78
N VAL A 31 -1.42 -4.03 15.19
CA VAL A 31 -0.24 -4.67 15.73
C VAL A 31 0.06 -5.94 14.94
N ALA A 32 1.31 -6.07 14.51
CA ALA A 32 1.83 -7.30 13.91
C ALA A 32 2.75 -8.00 14.91
N PHE A 33 2.69 -9.32 14.97
CA PHE A 33 3.56 -10.15 15.81
C PHE A 33 3.66 -11.55 15.21
N ARG A 34 4.58 -12.37 15.74
CA ARG A 34 4.66 -13.77 15.34
C ARG A 34 4.07 -14.68 16.41
N ASP A 35 3.28 -15.66 15.97
CA ASP A 35 2.75 -16.72 16.85
C ASP A 35 3.85 -17.71 17.26
N ALA A 36 3.47 -18.77 17.99
CA ALA A 36 4.41 -19.78 18.48
C ALA A 36 5.07 -20.60 17.36
N GLU A 37 4.42 -20.72 16.22
CA GLU A 37 4.90 -21.39 15.01
C GLU A 37 5.72 -20.47 14.11
N GLY A 38 5.83 -19.17 14.46
CA GLY A 38 6.56 -18.16 13.69
C GLY A 38 5.73 -17.51 12.58
N ASN A 39 4.43 -17.81 12.47
CA ASN A 39 3.57 -17.16 11.48
C ASN A 39 3.26 -15.73 11.89
N ALA A 40 3.21 -14.83 10.90
CA ALA A 40 2.82 -13.45 11.14
C ALA A 40 1.32 -13.35 11.42
N CYS A 41 0.97 -12.62 12.48
CA CYS A 41 -0.39 -12.29 12.89
C CYS A 41 -0.60 -10.79 12.88
N VAL A 42 -1.78 -10.32 12.48
CA VAL A 42 -2.15 -8.90 12.47
C VAL A 42 -3.49 -8.71 13.15
N LEU A 43 -3.50 -7.88 14.20
CA LEU A 43 -4.70 -7.56 14.99
C LEU A 43 -4.98 -6.07 15.00
N SER A 44 -6.22 -5.68 15.30
CA SER A 44 -6.53 -4.32 15.74
C SER A 44 -5.79 -4.01 17.05
N ASP A 45 -5.08 -2.90 17.09
CA ASP A 45 -4.17 -2.53 18.20
C ASP A 45 -4.90 -1.83 19.37
N SER A 46 -6.09 -2.25 19.70
CA SER A 46 -6.86 -1.67 20.81
C SER A 46 -7.43 -2.76 21.72
N CYS A 47 -6.85 -2.91 22.90
CA CYS A 47 -7.31 -3.87 23.89
C CYS A 47 -8.74 -3.55 24.31
N VAL A 48 -9.65 -4.51 24.14
CA VAL A 48 -11.09 -4.38 24.47
C VAL A 48 -11.40 -4.20 25.96
N HIS A 49 -10.40 -4.33 26.83
CA HIS A 49 -10.59 -4.05 28.25
C HIS A 49 -10.75 -2.54 28.51
N ARG A 50 -9.74 -1.73 28.12
CA ARG A 50 -9.73 -0.29 28.36
C ARG A 50 -8.98 0.50 27.26
N GLY A 51 -8.91 0.02 26.04
CA GLY A 51 -8.35 0.72 24.91
C GLY A 51 -6.83 0.84 24.83
N ALA A 52 -6.08 0.11 25.69
CA ALA A 52 -4.63 0.15 25.63
C ALA A 52 -4.12 -0.44 24.30
N SER A 53 -3.08 0.17 23.72
CA SER A 53 -2.40 -0.35 22.54
C SER A 53 -1.71 -1.68 22.89
N LEU A 54 -2.01 -2.74 22.16
CA LEU A 54 -1.36 -4.04 22.30
C LEU A 54 0.11 -3.98 21.89
N GLY A 55 0.41 -3.23 20.82
CA GLY A 55 1.77 -2.94 20.35
C GLY A 55 2.45 -1.75 21.08
N GLY A 56 1.80 -1.18 22.09
CA GLY A 56 2.27 -0.01 22.81
C GLY A 56 3.53 -0.23 23.65
N ALA A 57 4.10 0.86 24.16
CA ALA A 57 5.28 0.80 25.01
C ALA A 57 5.03 0.01 26.30
N TRP A 58 6.06 -0.69 26.76
CA TRP A 58 6.05 -1.52 27.94
C TRP A 58 7.01 -0.96 29.00
N SER A 59 6.51 -0.58 30.15
CA SER A 59 7.32 0.01 31.23
C SER A 59 7.84 -1.00 32.27
N ALA A 60 7.24 -2.18 32.35
CA ALA A 60 7.62 -3.21 33.32
C ALA A 60 8.56 -4.24 32.66
N GLY A 61 9.84 -3.96 32.59
CA GLY A 61 10.87 -4.67 31.83
C GLY A 61 11.04 -6.19 32.02
N ASN A 62 10.18 -6.84 32.80
CA ASN A 62 10.31 -8.26 33.15
C ASN A 62 9.19 -9.15 32.61
N VAL A 63 8.21 -8.62 31.90
CA VAL A 63 7.12 -9.42 31.31
C VAL A 63 7.32 -9.50 29.81
N PRO A 64 7.39 -10.71 29.22
CA PRO A 64 7.47 -10.87 27.79
C PRO A 64 6.29 -10.20 27.08
N ARG A 65 6.57 -9.64 25.88
CA ARG A 65 5.52 -9.04 25.04
C ARG A 65 4.69 -10.08 24.33
N ILE A 66 5.33 -11.20 24.03
CA ILE A 66 4.73 -12.37 23.39
C ILE A 66 5.00 -13.57 24.30
N VAL A 67 3.92 -14.26 24.70
CA VAL A 67 3.95 -15.46 25.55
C VAL A 67 3.18 -16.55 24.85
N ASP A 68 3.84 -17.67 24.59
CA ASP A 68 3.24 -18.83 23.91
C ASP A 68 2.49 -18.43 22.62
N GLY A 69 3.10 -17.52 21.84
CA GLY A 69 2.54 -17.00 20.59
C GLY A 69 1.35 -16.04 20.76
N CYS A 70 1.07 -15.58 21.97
CA CYS A 70 0.02 -14.60 22.26
C CYS A 70 0.62 -13.25 22.61
N ILE A 71 0.04 -12.16 22.08
CA ILE A 71 0.43 -10.82 22.45
C ILE A 71 -0.14 -10.42 23.81
N VAL A 72 0.71 -9.86 24.67
CA VAL A 72 0.37 -9.45 26.02
C VAL A 72 0.06 -7.95 26.08
N CYS A 73 -1.16 -7.61 26.50
CA CYS A 73 -1.56 -6.22 26.70
C CYS A 73 -0.72 -5.55 27.82
N PRO A 74 -0.05 -4.42 27.55
CA PRO A 74 0.87 -3.79 28.52
C PRO A 74 0.16 -3.20 29.75
N TYR A 75 -1.16 -3.08 29.72
CA TYR A 75 -1.88 -2.42 30.81
C TYR A 75 -2.29 -3.38 31.93
N HIS A 76 -2.86 -4.55 31.61
CA HIS A 76 -3.34 -5.50 32.62
C HIS A 76 -2.96 -6.96 32.33
N GLY A 77 -2.03 -7.20 31.38
CA GLY A 77 -1.54 -8.54 31.08
C GLY A 77 -2.54 -9.46 30.37
N TRP A 78 -3.58 -8.93 29.74
CA TRP A 78 -4.47 -9.76 28.94
C TRP A 78 -3.73 -10.29 27.72
N GLU A 79 -3.89 -11.59 27.44
CA GLU A 79 -3.17 -12.27 26.35
C GLU A 79 -4.13 -12.56 25.20
N PHE A 80 -3.75 -12.14 23.99
CA PHE A 80 -4.54 -12.36 22.78
C PHE A 80 -3.77 -13.24 21.80
N ASN A 81 -4.41 -14.29 21.30
CA ASN A 81 -3.83 -15.16 20.27
C ASN A 81 -3.92 -14.53 18.86
N GLY A 82 -3.35 -15.19 17.84
CA GLY A 82 -3.36 -14.73 16.45
C GLY A 82 -4.75 -14.61 15.82
N GLU A 83 -5.77 -15.25 16.41
CA GLU A 83 -7.17 -15.11 16.01
C GLU A 83 -7.89 -13.94 16.71
N GLY A 84 -7.16 -13.14 17.49
CA GLY A 84 -7.70 -12.01 18.23
C GLY A 84 -8.52 -12.39 19.48
N LYS A 85 -8.58 -13.66 19.88
CA LYS A 85 -9.27 -14.09 21.08
C LYS A 85 -8.41 -13.88 22.34
N CYS A 86 -8.98 -13.30 23.38
CA CYS A 86 -8.34 -13.25 24.68
C CYS A 86 -8.34 -14.64 25.30
N VAL A 87 -7.15 -15.21 25.50
CA VAL A 87 -6.97 -16.57 26.03
C VAL A 87 -6.65 -16.58 27.52
N ASN A 88 -6.12 -15.46 28.07
CA ASN A 88 -5.79 -15.35 29.48
C ASN A 88 -6.10 -13.94 30.01
N ILE A 89 -6.64 -13.89 31.22
CA ILE A 89 -6.91 -12.66 31.97
C ILE A 89 -6.36 -12.84 33.40
N PRO A 90 -5.18 -12.32 33.74
CA PRO A 90 -4.53 -12.59 35.02
C PRO A 90 -5.40 -12.29 36.24
N SER A 91 -6.24 -11.26 36.21
CA SER A 91 -7.06 -10.81 37.33
C SER A 91 -8.18 -11.79 37.72
N ILE A 92 -8.56 -12.73 36.84
CA ILE A 92 -9.53 -13.78 37.17
C ILE A 92 -8.87 -15.12 37.45
N GLY A 93 -7.56 -15.21 37.32
CA GLY A 93 -6.74 -16.41 37.52
C GLY A 93 -6.40 -17.15 36.24
N TYR A 94 -5.20 -17.73 36.20
CA TYR A 94 -4.68 -18.45 35.05
C TYR A 94 -5.57 -19.63 34.64
N GLY A 95 -5.75 -19.86 33.35
CA GLY A 95 -6.53 -20.96 32.79
C GLY A 95 -8.04 -20.85 33.03
N LYS A 96 -8.53 -19.74 33.52
CA LYS A 96 -9.99 -19.53 33.66
C LYS A 96 -10.58 -19.12 32.32
N LYS A 97 -11.85 -19.52 32.11
CA LYS A 97 -12.59 -19.18 30.88
C LYS A 97 -12.74 -17.66 30.75
N THR A 98 -12.27 -17.10 29.64
CA THR A 98 -12.42 -15.71 29.31
C THR A 98 -13.80 -15.38 28.72
N PRO A 99 -14.32 -14.16 28.88
CA PRO A 99 -15.59 -13.77 28.29
C PRO A 99 -15.54 -13.84 26.76
N ALA A 100 -16.59 -14.32 26.10
CA ALA A 100 -16.66 -14.46 24.66
C ALA A 100 -16.52 -13.12 23.90
N ARG A 101 -16.82 -11.98 24.55
CA ARG A 101 -16.62 -10.63 24.00
C ARG A 101 -15.19 -10.09 24.16
N ALA A 102 -14.33 -10.78 24.90
CA ALA A 102 -12.93 -10.42 25.05
C ALA A 102 -12.17 -10.87 23.79
N LYS A 103 -12.33 -10.12 22.70
CA LYS A 103 -11.73 -10.38 21.40
C LYS A 103 -11.53 -9.07 20.63
N VAL A 104 -10.49 -9.02 19.83
CA VAL A 104 -10.18 -7.94 18.88
C VAL A 104 -10.25 -8.47 17.44
N ASP A 105 -10.39 -7.58 16.47
CA ASP A 105 -10.35 -7.97 15.06
C ASP A 105 -8.99 -8.54 14.69
N ALA A 106 -8.99 -9.70 14.03
CA ALA A 106 -7.83 -10.40 13.50
C ALA A 106 -7.97 -10.51 11.98
N TYR A 107 -6.92 -10.21 11.26
CA TYR A 107 -6.95 -10.10 9.81
C TYR A 107 -6.18 -11.24 9.16
N PRO A 108 -6.71 -11.84 8.07
CA PRO A 108 -5.97 -12.82 7.28
C PRO A 108 -4.64 -12.26 6.79
N VAL A 109 -3.58 -13.06 6.89
CA VAL A 109 -2.21 -12.65 6.55
C VAL A 109 -1.67 -13.50 5.41
N GLN A 110 -0.91 -12.88 4.51
CA GLN A 110 -0.01 -13.54 3.57
C GLN A 110 1.37 -12.90 3.70
N GLU A 111 2.40 -13.71 3.87
CA GLU A 111 3.78 -13.26 3.89
C GLU A 111 4.42 -13.62 2.55
N LYS A 112 4.68 -12.61 1.71
CA LYS A 112 5.21 -12.76 0.35
C LYS A 112 6.13 -11.60 -0.01
N TYR A 113 7.09 -11.85 -0.87
CA TYR A 113 7.99 -10.82 -1.43
C TYR A 113 8.79 -10.06 -0.39
N GLY A 114 9.03 -10.66 0.80
CA GLY A 114 9.64 -9.98 1.93
C GLY A 114 8.72 -8.98 2.65
N ILE A 115 7.41 -9.09 2.45
CA ILE A 115 6.39 -8.21 3.04
C ILE A 115 5.31 -9.07 3.70
N VAL A 116 4.90 -8.67 4.88
CA VAL A 116 3.69 -9.15 5.56
C VAL A 116 2.51 -8.33 5.06
N PHE A 117 1.54 -8.98 4.41
CA PHE A 117 0.28 -8.37 3.97
C PHE A 117 -0.86 -8.82 4.86
N ALA A 118 -1.78 -7.92 5.17
CA ALA A 118 -3.05 -8.26 5.80
C ALA A 118 -4.24 -7.90 4.91
N PHE A 119 -5.24 -8.77 4.90
CA PHE A 119 -6.53 -8.47 4.28
C PHE A 119 -7.38 -7.65 5.25
N LEU A 120 -7.48 -6.34 5.00
CA LEU A 120 -8.23 -5.42 5.87
C LEU A 120 -9.68 -5.34 5.42
N GLY A 121 -10.52 -6.19 5.97
CA GLY A 121 -11.93 -6.31 5.63
C GLY A 121 -12.58 -7.57 6.17
N ASP A 122 -13.87 -7.71 5.92
CA ASP A 122 -14.72 -8.77 6.50
C ASP A 122 -15.14 -9.86 5.51
N LEU A 123 -14.68 -9.82 4.25
CA LEU A 123 -15.08 -10.82 3.26
C LEU A 123 -14.58 -12.22 3.63
N PRO A 124 -15.41 -13.27 3.40
CA PRO A 124 -14.98 -14.65 3.48
C PRO A 124 -13.89 -14.94 2.42
N GLU A 125 -13.15 -16.02 2.62
CA GLU A 125 -11.94 -16.30 1.83
C GLU A 125 -12.19 -16.37 0.33
N ASP A 126 -13.28 -16.99 -0.08
CA ASP A 126 -13.69 -17.19 -1.47
C ASP A 126 -14.17 -15.91 -2.18
N GLU A 127 -14.50 -14.86 -1.42
CA GLU A 127 -14.91 -13.55 -1.97
C GLU A 127 -13.78 -12.51 -1.97
N ARG A 128 -12.61 -12.82 -1.36
CA ARG A 128 -11.51 -11.85 -1.23
C ARG A 128 -10.84 -11.61 -2.58
N PRO A 129 -10.59 -10.33 -2.95
CA PRO A 129 -9.65 -10.04 -4.01
C PRO A 129 -8.33 -10.78 -3.77
N PRO A 130 -7.72 -11.42 -4.79
CA PRO A 130 -6.42 -12.06 -4.59
C PRO A 130 -5.33 -11.00 -4.36
N LEU A 131 -4.28 -11.36 -3.63
CA LEU A 131 -3.06 -10.56 -3.57
C LEU A 131 -2.37 -10.60 -4.94
N LEU A 132 -1.81 -9.45 -5.38
CA LEU A 132 -1.04 -9.38 -6.62
C LEU A 132 0.03 -10.48 -6.66
N ASN A 133 0.04 -11.27 -7.71
CA ASN A 133 1.06 -12.28 -7.92
C ASN A 133 2.24 -11.70 -8.70
N VAL A 134 3.40 -11.63 -8.06
CA VAL A 134 4.68 -11.25 -8.68
C VAL A 134 5.31 -12.52 -9.24
N GLU A 135 5.03 -12.80 -10.50
CA GLU A 135 5.38 -14.10 -11.15
C GLU A 135 6.89 -14.31 -11.21
N GLU A 136 7.66 -13.23 -11.32
CA GLU A 136 9.11 -13.27 -11.45
C GLU A 136 9.86 -13.46 -10.13
N TYR A 137 9.17 -13.41 -8.97
CA TYR A 137 9.83 -13.33 -7.67
C TYR A 137 10.68 -14.55 -7.35
N ASP A 138 10.20 -15.73 -7.69
CA ASP A 138 10.87 -17.00 -7.44
C ASP A 138 11.67 -17.51 -8.68
N ASP A 139 11.72 -16.73 -9.77
CA ASP A 139 12.48 -17.08 -10.96
C ASP A 139 13.96 -16.71 -10.80
N PRO A 140 14.90 -17.66 -10.87
CA PRO A 140 16.34 -17.41 -10.73
C PRO A 140 16.93 -16.50 -11.83
N ALA A 141 16.23 -16.31 -12.95
CA ALA A 141 16.61 -15.33 -13.98
C ALA A 141 16.36 -13.88 -13.54
N TRP A 142 15.71 -13.68 -12.41
CA TRP A 142 15.39 -12.38 -11.84
C TRP A 142 16.07 -12.16 -10.50
N ARG A 143 16.33 -10.91 -10.19
CA ARG A 143 16.79 -10.49 -8.88
C ARG A 143 15.85 -9.49 -8.28
N ALA A 144 15.34 -9.79 -7.09
CA ALA A 144 14.63 -8.85 -6.24
C ALA A 144 15.64 -8.09 -5.36
N ASN A 145 15.55 -6.78 -5.30
CA ASN A 145 16.19 -6.00 -4.25
C ASN A 145 15.45 -6.23 -2.92
N THR A 146 16.13 -6.01 -1.80
CA THR A 146 15.45 -5.86 -0.50
C THR A 146 14.37 -4.77 -0.62
N VAL A 147 13.21 -5.01 -0.02
CA VAL A 147 12.09 -4.05 -0.09
C VAL A 147 12.50 -2.70 0.50
N LEU A 148 12.42 -1.66 -0.32
CA LEU A 148 12.66 -0.29 0.11
C LEU A 148 11.36 0.28 0.67
N VAL A 149 11.41 0.85 1.87
CA VAL A 149 10.26 1.53 2.48
C VAL A 149 10.47 3.04 2.38
N LEU A 150 9.47 3.74 1.86
CA LEU A 150 9.46 5.19 1.68
C LEU A 150 8.25 5.77 2.40
N ASP A 151 8.46 6.68 3.35
CA ASP A 151 7.40 7.48 3.94
C ASP A 151 7.28 8.78 3.14
N VAL A 152 6.08 9.06 2.64
CA VAL A 152 5.81 10.19 1.74
C VAL A 152 4.66 11.04 2.29
N PRO A 153 4.74 12.41 2.20
CA PRO A 153 3.79 13.32 2.82
C PRO A 153 2.61 13.66 1.89
N TYR A 154 2.00 12.65 1.28
CA TYR A 154 0.83 12.86 0.42
C TYR A 154 -0.13 11.66 0.44
N TYR A 155 -1.32 11.86 -0.08
CA TYR A 155 -2.39 10.86 -0.12
C TYR A 155 -2.07 9.75 -1.12
N TYR A 156 -2.35 8.50 -0.77
CA TYR A 156 -1.94 7.33 -1.55
C TYR A 156 -2.53 7.29 -2.97
N GLU A 157 -3.77 7.78 -3.19
CA GLU A 157 -4.33 7.85 -4.54
C GLU A 157 -3.54 8.83 -5.42
N ARG A 158 -2.99 9.93 -4.85
CA ARG A 158 -2.10 10.85 -5.58
C ARG A 158 -0.79 10.16 -5.98
N SER A 159 -0.26 9.26 -5.14
CA SER A 159 0.89 8.43 -5.48
C SER A 159 0.59 7.51 -6.67
N ILE A 160 -0.52 6.78 -6.61
CA ILE A 160 -0.95 5.91 -7.72
C ILE A 160 -1.18 6.73 -9.00
N GLU A 161 -1.88 7.87 -8.93
CA GLU A 161 -2.14 8.73 -10.08
C GLU A 161 -0.86 9.26 -10.72
N ASN A 162 0.16 9.62 -9.91
CA ASN A 162 1.46 10.04 -10.43
C ASN A 162 2.13 8.93 -11.25
N GLY A 163 2.12 7.70 -10.76
CA GLY A 163 2.68 6.58 -11.52
C GLY A 163 1.86 6.16 -12.75
N LEU A 164 0.61 6.60 -12.85
CA LEU A 164 -0.26 6.41 -14.02
C LEU A 164 -0.17 7.56 -15.02
N ASP A 165 0.54 8.64 -14.71
CA ASP A 165 0.67 9.81 -15.56
C ASP A 165 1.87 9.69 -16.52
N PRO A 166 1.67 9.52 -17.83
CA PRO A 166 2.77 9.46 -18.78
C PRO A 166 3.41 10.83 -19.07
N ALA A 167 2.79 11.94 -18.62
CA ALA A 167 3.21 13.28 -18.99
C ALA A 167 4.13 13.97 -17.96
N HIS A 168 4.22 13.47 -16.72
CA HIS A 168 5.01 14.13 -15.67
C HIS A 168 6.52 13.92 -15.82
N ASN A 169 6.94 12.80 -16.44
CA ASN A 169 8.33 12.33 -16.43
C ASN A 169 9.33 13.38 -16.92
N GLU A 170 9.04 14.04 -18.03
CA GLU A 170 9.92 15.02 -18.67
C GLU A 170 10.08 16.31 -17.86
N PHE A 171 9.13 16.59 -16.98
CA PHE A 171 9.15 17.81 -16.15
C PHE A 171 9.68 17.53 -14.74
N VAL A 172 9.37 16.36 -14.19
CA VAL A 172 9.69 16.03 -12.80
C VAL A 172 11.04 15.32 -12.67
N HIS A 173 11.45 14.53 -13.68
CA HIS A 173 12.63 13.65 -13.59
C HIS A 173 13.79 14.02 -14.51
N PRO A 174 14.56 15.09 -14.22
CA PRO A 174 15.75 15.40 -15.01
C PRO A 174 16.80 14.27 -14.97
N THR A 175 16.77 13.42 -13.94
CA THR A 175 17.65 12.25 -13.80
C THR A 175 17.30 11.10 -14.74
N HIS A 176 16.16 11.11 -15.41
CA HIS A 176 15.81 10.15 -16.45
C HIS A 176 16.44 10.49 -17.82
N GLY A 177 17.28 11.52 -17.88
CA GLY A 177 17.95 11.95 -19.10
C GLY A 177 17.15 12.96 -19.94
N HIS A 178 15.98 13.36 -19.47
CA HIS A 178 15.22 14.43 -20.12
C HIS A 178 15.91 15.77 -19.85
N GLN A 179 16.61 16.30 -20.85
CA GLN A 179 17.31 17.60 -20.78
C GLN A 179 16.40 18.77 -21.13
N GLY A 180 15.18 18.71 -20.71
CA GLY A 180 14.17 19.71 -21.03
C GLY A 180 13.36 19.33 -22.27
N VAL A 181 12.17 19.84 -22.29
CA VAL A 181 11.19 19.64 -23.34
C VAL A 181 11.32 20.75 -24.36
N ASN A 182 11.36 20.42 -25.66
CA ASN A 182 11.14 21.44 -26.69
C ASN A 182 9.63 21.73 -26.74
N PRO A 183 9.15 22.88 -26.25
CA PRO A 183 7.71 23.15 -26.18
C PRO A 183 7.02 23.15 -27.55
N ALA A 184 7.76 23.32 -28.64
CA ALA A 184 7.21 23.38 -30.00
C ALA A 184 6.80 21.98 -30.51
N ASP A 185 7.48 20.92 -30.02
CA ASP A 185 7.32 19.56 -30.55
C ASP A 185 6.79 18.59 -29.49
N TYR A 186 6.74 19.02 -28.21
CA TYR A 186 6.32 18.16 -27.12
C TYR A 186 4.81 17.89 -27.14
N HIS A 187 4.46 16.62 -27.15
CA HIS A 187 3.10 16.17 -26.92
C HIS A 187 3.12 14.73 -26.42
N VAL A 188 2.21 14.42 -25.53
CA VAL A 188 1.96 13.05 -25.05
C VAL A 188 0.73 12.50 -25.74
N LYS A 189 0.90 11.39 -26.45
CA LYS A 189 -0.22 10.70 -27.10
C LYS A 189 -1.07 9.98 -26.05
N PRO A 190 -2.40 9.92 -26.22
CA PRO A 190 -3.22 9.04 -25.43
C PRO A 190 -2.70 7.61 -25.52
N VAL A 191 -2.78 6.89 -24.40
CA VAL A 191 -2.37 5.50 -24.33
C VAL A 191 -3.59 4.58 -24.43
N ASP A 192 -3.41 3.42 -25.06
CA ASP A 192 -4.43 2.38 -25.06
C ASP A 192 -4.48 1.72 -23.67
N LEU A 193 -5.68 1.57 -23.15
CA LEU A 193 -5.94 0.96 -21.85
C LEU A 193 -6.39 -0.49 -22.04
N TYR A 194 -5.88 -1.35 -21.18
CA TYR A 194 -6.17 -2.77 -21.12
C TYR A 194 -6.56 -3.16 -19.69
N ASP A 195 -7.33 -4.21 -19.52
CA ASP A 195 -7.51 -4.82 -18.21
C ASP A 195 -6.17 -5.38 -17.71
N HIS A 196 -5.89 -5.23 -16.42
CA HIS A 196 -4.73 -5.88 -15.83
C HIS A 196 -4.86 -7.40 -16.00
N ARG A 197 -3.76 -8.07 -16.42
CA ARG A 197 -3.76 -9.50 -16.77
C ARG A 197 -4.27 -10.45 -15.67
N GLN A 198 -4.20 -10.02 -14.41
CA GLN A 198 -4.75 -10.74 -13.25
C GLN A 198 -6.15 -10.24 -12.83
N GLY A 199 -6.78 -9.37 -13.62
CA GLY A 199 -8.21 -9.04 -13.51
C GLY A 199 -8.59 -7.94 -12.50
N TRP A 200 -7.65 -7.37 -11.73
CA TRP A 200 -7.97 -6.43 -10.64
C TRP A 200 -7.38 -5.03 -10.84
N GLY A 201 -7.63 -4.44 -12.00
CA GLY A 201 -7.17 -3.10 -12.33
C GLY A 201 -6.98 -2.89 -13.82
N SER A 202 -6.22 -1.88 -14.19
CA SER A 202 -5.95 -1.51 -15.58
C SER A 202 -4.45 -1.57 -15.89
N TRP A 203 -4.13 -1.58 -17.18
CA TRP A 203 -2.77 -1.60 -17.69
C TRP A 203 -2.66 -0.75 -18.94
N PHE A 204 -1.49 -0.09 -19.14
CA PHE A 204 -1.15 0.59 -20.40
C PHE A 204 0.33 0.43 -20.74
N TRP A 205 0.69 0.78 -21.97
CA TRP A 205 2.07 0.89 -22.43
C TRP A 205 2.31 2.29 -23.01
N HIS A 206 3.46 2.85 -22.69
CA HIS A 206 3.92 4.12 -23.20
C HIS A 206 5.34 4.01 -23.74
N LEU A 207 5.64 4.78 -24.81
CA LEU A 207 6.97 4.88 -25.39
C LEU A 207 7.53 6.27 -25.06
N PHE A 208 8.66 6.28 -24.37
CA PHE A 208 9.42 7.49 -24.11
C PHE A 208 10.56 7.61 -25.10
N ASP A 209 10.76 8.79 -25.66
CA ASP A 209 12.00 9.17 -26.31
C ASP A 209 13.03 9.47 -25.23
N ALA A 210 13.92 8.53 -24.96
CA ALA A 210 14.94 8.68 -23.93
C ALA A 210 16.24 9.15 -24.56
N PRO A 211 16.66 10.41 -24.31
CA PRO A 211 17.99 10.86 -24.67
C PRO A 211 19.07 10.03 -23.95
N PRO A 212 20.31 10.02 -24.45
CA PRO A 212 21.40 9.33 -23.78
C PRO A 212 21.55 9.84 -22.35
N LEU A 213 21.60 8.91 -21.38
CA LEU A 213 21.78 9.26 -19.97
C LEU A 213 23.08 10.04 -19.77
N PRO A 214 23.08 11.16 -19.04
CA PRO A 214 24.32 11.83 -18.66
C PRO A 214 25.25 10.87 -17.91
N SER A 215 26.56 11.04 -18.02
CA SER A 215 27.57 10.18 -17.38
C SER A 215 27.39 10.03 -15.86
N ALA A 216 26.92 11.10 -15.18
CA ALA A 216 26.60 11.05 -13.76
C ALA A 216 25.39 10.15 -13.42
N SER A 217 24.43 10.01 -14.33
CA SER A 217 23.31 9.06 -14.17
C SER A 217 23.75 7.62 -14.44
N HIS A 218 24.80 7.45 -15.21
CA HIS A 218 25.43 6.17 -15.50
C HIS A 218 26.07 5.55 -14.24
N GLU A 219 26.83 6.35 -13.48
CA GLU A 219 27.42 5.93 -12.19
C GLU A 219 26.36 5.54 -11.16
N THR A 220 25.25 6.32 -11.08
CA THR A 220 24.14 6.01 -10.17
C THR A 220 23.27 4.85 -10.65
N ALA A 221 23.27 4.51 -11.94
CA ALA A 221 22.51 3.41 -12.51
C ALA A 221 23.22 2.05 -12.44
N GLY A 222 24.42 1.96 -11.85
CA GLY A 222 25.12 0.70 -11.65
C GLY A 222 26.51 0.59 -12.27
N GLY A 223 27.08 1.67 -12.80
CA GLY A 223 28.44 1.74 -13.31
C GLY A 223 28.63 1.17 -14.72
N GLU A 224 29.86 0.83 -15.06
CA GLU A 224 30.32 0.50 -16.41
C GLU A 224 29.65 -0.71 -17.08
N ASP A 225 29.02 -1.60 -16.30
CA ASP A 225 28.36 -2.82 -16.81
C ASP A 225 26.88 -2.59 -17.19
N THR A 226 26.43 -1.36 -17.35
CA THR A 226 25.05 -1.11 -17.72
C THR A 226 24.86 -1.28 -19.22
N PRO A 227 23.74 -1.89 -19.70
CA PRO A 227 23.45 -2.09 -21.11
C PRO A 227 23.25 -0.77 -21.90
N TRP A 228 23.51 0.37 -21.27
CA TRP A 228 23.38 1.70 -21.85
C TRP A 228 24.63 2.21 -22.58
N GLU A 229 25.79 1.56 -22.45
CA GLU A 229 27.04 2.06 -23.03
C GLU A 229 27.07 2.14 -24.56
N ASP A 230 26.37 1.26 -25.26
CA ASP A 230 26.51 1.07 -26.70
C ASP A 230 25.40 1.67 -27.56
N LYS A 231 24.43 2.40 -27.01
CA LYS A 231 23.29 2.88 -27.80
C LYS A 231 23.37 4.37 -28.03
N LYS A 232 23.92 4.73 -29.18
CA LYS A 232 23.82 6.09 -29.76
C LYS A 232 22.43 6.25 -30.36
N ASP A 233 21.84 7.42 -30.08
CA ASP A 233 20.72 8.07 -30.75
C ASP A 233 19.48 7.24 -31.14
N ASP A 234 18.29 7.75 -30.88
CA ASP A 234 16.96 7.19 -31.15
C ASP A 234 16.48 6.04 -30.25
N ARG A 235 16.69 6.16 -28.94
CA ARG A 235 16.10 5.19 -28.00
C ARG A 235 14.67 5.53 -27.66
N GLN A 236 13.80 4.58 -27.94
CA GLN A 236 12.51 4.53 -27.26
C GLN A 236 12.58 3.51 -26.12
N ILE A 237 12.30 3.98 -24.91
CA ILE A 237 12.10 3.11 -23.75
C ILE A 237 10.60 2.80 -23.67
N LYS A 238 10.27 1.51 -23.67
CA LYS A 238 8.90 1.08 -23.50
C LYS A 238 8.60 0.87 -22.01
N VAL A 239 7.73 1.71 -21.45
CA VAL A 239 7.26 1.62 -20.08
C VAL A 239 5.83 1.14 -20.06
N GLY A 240 5.53 0.12 -19.24
CA GLY A 240 4.18 -0.29 -18.91
C GLY A 240 3.85 0.16 -17.49
N GLY A 241 2.66 0.65 -17.29
CA GLY A 241 2.14 1.02 -15.97
C GLY A 241 0.71 0.52 -15.78
N GLY A 242 0.32 0.36 -14.55
CA GLY A 242 -1.04 -0.06 -14.26
C GLY A 242 -1.36 -0.10 -12.77
N THR A 243 -2.55 -0.56 -12.46
CA THR A 243 -3.02 -0.72 -11.08
C THR A 243 -3.40 -2.17 -10.81
N TYR A 244 -3.29 -2.57 -9.56
CA TYR A 244 -3.85 -3.80 -9.04
C TYR A 244 -4.47 -3.54 -7.67
N GLY A 245 -5.78 -3.69 -7.56
CA GLY A 245 -6.47 -3.19 -6.38
C GLY A 245 -6.39 -1.65 -6.27
N PRO A 246 -6.79 -1.08 -5.15
CA PRO A 246 -6.76 0.35 -4.92
C PRO A 246 -5.35 0.89 -4.59
N ASN A 247 -4.40 0.02 -4.24
CA ASN A 247 -3.18 0.39 -3.54
C ASN A 247 -1.91 -0.34 -4.03
N ALA A 248 -1.95 -0.99 -5.17
CA ALA A 248 -0.75 -1.55 -5.79
C ALA A 248 -0.58 -1.04 -7.22
N MET A 249 0.66 -0.68 -7.56
CA MET A 249 1.02 -0.14 -8.87
C MET A 249 2.24 -0.88 -9.40
N PRO A 250 2.04 -1.84 -10.32
CA PRO A 250 3.13 -2.44 -11.07
C PRO A 250 3.59 -1.51 -12.20
N THR A 251 4.92 -1.38 -12.37
CA THR A 251 5.55 -0.62 -13.46
C THR A 251 6.63 -1.46 -14.10
N TYR A 252 6.60 -1.57 -15.42
CA TYR A 252 7.54 -2.35 -16.21
C TYR A 252 8.35 -1.43 -17.11
N ILE A 253 9.67 -1.46 -16.99
CA ILE A 253 10.57 -0.57 -17.72
C ILE A 253 11.50 -1.42 -18.57
N ASN A 254 11.23 -1.49 -19.87
CA ASN A 254 12.05 -2.22 -20.82
C ASN A 254 13.14 -1.28 -21.35
N ILE A 255 14.35 -1.44 -20.80
CA ILE A 255 15.50 -0.59 -21.14
C ILE A 255 16.32 -1.12 -22.32
N GLY A 256 16.08 -2.36 -22.71
CA GLY A 256 16.69 -3.05 -23.83
C GLY A 256 15.73 -4.07 -24.44
N PRO A 257 16.17 -4.82 -25.45
CA PRO A 257 15.36 -5.88 -26.06
C PRO A 257 14.94 -6.98 -25.08
N THR A 258 15.80 -7.25 -24.09
CA THR A 258 15.63 -8.32 -23.09
C THR A 258 15.76 -7.81 -21.66
N GLU A 259 16.43 -6.68 -21.46
CA GLU A 259 16.72 -6.09 -20.15
C GLU A 259 15.51 -5.28 -19.66
N THR A 260 15.02 -5.64 -18.49
CA THR A 260 13.83 -4.99 -17.92
C THR A 260 13.88 -4.89 -16.40
N PHE A 261 13.37 -3.79 -15.89
CA PHE A 261 12.93 -3.67 -14.51
C PHE A 261 11.45 -4.02 -14.39
N ARG A 262 11.09 -4.66 -13.30
CA ARG A 262 9.74 -4.86 -12.80
C ARG A 262 9.67 -4.22 -11.43
N GLN A 263 8.89 -3.18 -11.30
CA GLN A 263 8.75 -2.41 -10.09
C GLN A 263 7.32 -2.57 -9.57
N TYR A 264 7.20 -2.83 -8.27
CA TYR A 264 5.93 -3.04 -7.61
C TYR A 264 5.87 -2.11 -6.40
N PHE A 265 4.95 -1.17 -6.44
CA PHE A 265 4.67 -0.24 -5.36
C PHE A 265 3.42 -0.73 -4.63
N PHE A 266 3.56 -1.06 -3.35
CA PHE A 266 2.44 -1.42 -2.50
C PHE A 266 2.22 -0.27 -1.52
N GLU A 267 1.13 0.45 -1.71
CA GLU A 267 0.81 1.63 -0.92
C GLU A 267 0.12 1.26 0.39
N GLN A 268 0.65 1.77 1.49
CA GLN A 268 0.04 1.72 2.81
C GLN A 268 -0.45 3.12 3.17
N PRO A 269 -1.74 3.45 2.97
CA PRO A 269 -2.26 4.75 3.36
C PRO A 269 -2.22 4.88 4.90
N ILE A 270 -1.36 5.74 5.43
CA ILE A 270 -1.27 5.99 6.88
C ILE A 270 -2.49 6.79 7.32
N ASP A 271 -2.74 7.90 6.63
CA ASP A 271 -3.89 8.78 6.79
C ASP A 271 -4.14 9.57 5.49
N GLU A 272 -4.88 10.67 5.53
CA GLU A 272 -5.13 11.47 4.33
C GLU A 272 -3.91 12.28 3.84
N ASN A 273 -2.90 12.47 4.66
CA ASN A 273 -1.74 13.30 4.34
C ASN A 273 -0.45 12.48 4.16
N ASN A 274 -0.46 11.21 4.56
CA ASN A 274 0.74 10.41 4.62
C ASN A 274 0.52 9.01 4.06
N THR A 275 1.48 8.54 3.29
CA THR A 275 1.52 7.19 2.74
C THR A 275 2.87 6.56 3.02
N ARG A 276 2.91 5.27 3.29
CA ARG A 276 4.10 4.44 3.29
C ARG A 276 4.10 3.54 2.07
N ILE A 277 5.16 3.57 1.30
CA ILE A 277 5.29 2.78 0.08
C ILE A 277 6.27 1.64 0.35
N PHE A 278 5.83 0.40 0.14
CA PHE A 278 6.70 -0.76 0.10
C PHE A 278 7.07 -1.01 -1.35
N PHE A 279 8.29 -0.69 -1.69
CA PHE A 279 8.79 -0.73 -3.06
C PHE A 279 9.65 -1.95 -3.30
N LEU A 280 9.15 -2.88 -4.09
CA LEU A 280 9.88 -4.04 -4.59
C LEU A 280 10.39 -3.74 -6.00
N ASN A 281 11.72 -3.72 -6.17
CA ASN A 281 12.36 -3.55 -7.48
C ASN A 281 13.00 -4.85 -7.92
N MET A 282 12.59 -5.36 -9.06
CA MET A 282 13.12 -6.57 -9.68
C MET A 282 13.78 -6.26 -11.02
N ARG A 283 14.76 -7.06 -11.40
CA ARG A 283 15.48 -6.94 -12.66
C ARG A 283 15.98 -8.29 -13.15
N ASN A 284 16.12 -8.47 -14.46
CA ASN A 284 16.67 -9.65 -15.10
C ASN A 284 18.08 -9.42 -15.69
N PHE A 285 18.74 -8.34 -15.29
CA PHE A 285 20.10 -7.96 -15.66
C PHE A 285 20.82 -7.38 -14.43
N MET A 286 22.16 -7.22 -14.47
CA MET A 286 22.95 -6.78 -13.31
C MET A 286 22.57 -7.56 -12.03
N LEU A 287 22.62 -8.90 -12.13
CA LEU A 287 22.11 -9.78 -11.06
C LEU A 287 23.01 -9.83 -9.82
N ASP A 288 24.22 -9.22 -9.87
CA ASP A 288 25.12 -9.13 -8.74
C ASP A 288 24.46 -8.37 -7.57
N PRO A 289 24.47 -8.93 -6.34
CA PRO A 289 24.01 -8.24 -5.12
C PRO A 289 24.64 -6.88 -4.88
N ALA A 290 25.88 -6.68 -5.26
CA ALA A 290 26.60 -5.40 -5.11
C ALA A 290 25.92 -4.23 -5.86
N LYS A 291 25.10 -4.53 -6.86
CA LYS A 291 24.34 -3.52 -7.63
C LYS A 291 23.06 -3.07 -6.94
N ASP A 292 22.60 -3.74 -5.87
CA ASP A 292 21.36 -3.38 -5.18
C ASP A 292 21.43 -1.98 -4.53
N GLY A 293 22.54 -1.68 -3.86
CA GLY A 293 22.75 -0.38 -3.20
C GLY A 293 22.68 0.82 -4.14
N PRO A 294 23.47 0.84 -5.24
CA PRO A 294 23.37 1.89 -6.26
C PRO A 294 21.98 2.06 -6.87
N ILE A 295 21.28 0.97 -7.15
CA ILE A 295 19.90 1.00 -7.67
C ILE A 295 18.95 1.62 -6.66
N HIS A 296 19.04 1.24 -5.37
CA HIS A 296 18.24 1.86 -4.30
C HIS A 296 18.54 3.36 -4.16
N ALA A 297 19.81 3.75 -4.24
CA ALA A 297 20.18 5.17 -4.18
C ALA A 297 19.53 5.97 -5.30
N ARG A 298 19.55 5.45 -6.54
CA ARG A 298 18.87 6.07 -7.68
C ARG A 298 17.36 6.15 -7.47
N ASN A 299 16.72 5.07 -7.03
CA ASN A 299 15.28 5.06 -6.79
C ASN A 299 14.85 6.08 -5.73
N LYS A 300 15.66 6.28 -4.67
CA LYS A 300 15.42 7.33 -3.66
C LYS A 300 15.50 8.74 -4.25
N VAL A 301 16.43 9.00 -5.18
CA VAL A 301 16.55 10.30 -5.84
C VAL A 301 15.30 10.57 -6.69
N ILE A 302 14.83 9.57 -7.44
CA ILE A 302 13.61 9.69 -8.25
C ILE A 302 12.41 9.96 -7.36
N ALA A 303 12.20 9.16 -6.32
CA ALA A 303 11.12 9.36 -5.36
C ALA A 303 11.15 10.75 -4.70
N ALA A 304 12.35 11.29 -4.40
CA ALA A 304 12.48 12.63 -3.84
C ALA A 304 12.03 13.73 -4.81
N GLN A 305 12.16 13.52 -6.13
CA GLN A 305 11.66 14.45 -7.15
C GLN A 305 10.13 14.46 -7.19
N ASP A 306 9.51 13.29 -7.14
CA ASP A 306 8.04 13.16 -7.04
C ASP A 306 7.50 13.81 -5.78
N ILE A 307 8.13 13.57 -4.63
CA ILE A 307 7.74 14.14 -3.34
C ILE A 307 7.66 15.66 -3.41
N GLN A 308 8.64 16.33 -4.03
CA GLN A 308 8.67 17.80 -4.12
C GLN A 308 7.44 18.40 -4.84
N ILE A 309 6.82 17.64 -5.74
CA ILE A 309 5.64 18.08 -6.48
C ILE A 309 4.37 17.61 -5.80
N LEU A 310 4.30 16.34 -5.43
CA LEU A 310 3.08 15.74 -4.87
C LEU A 310 2.71 16.32 -3.50
N ASP A 311 3.69 16.74 -2.69
CA ASP A 311 3.48 17.44 -1.41
C ASP A 311 2.74 18.79 -1.58
N THR A 312 2.74 19.34 -2.78
CA THR A 312 2.10 20.63 -3.08
C THR A 312 0.69 20.51 -3.66
N LEU A 313 0.22 19.29 -3.94
CA LEU A 313 -1.08 19.09 -4.57
C LEU A 313 -2.24 19.47 -3.66
N TYR A 314 -3.20 20.20 -4.22
CA TYR A 314 -4.41 20.60 -3.52
C TYR A 314 -5.65 20.45 -4.42
N PRO A 315 -6.76 19.88 -3.93
CA PRO A 315 -6.94 19.30 -2.60
C PRO A 315 -6.06 18.07 -2.36
N VAL A 316 -5.75 17.78 -1.09
CA VAL A 316 -4.90 16.65 -0.69
C VAL A 316 -5.49 15.33 -1.18
N ARG A 317 -6.75 15.04 -0.82
CA ARG A 317 -7.46 13.86 -1.32
C ARG A 317 -7.85 14.05 -2.79
N THR A 318 -7.80 12.98 -3.57
CA THR A 318 -8.32 13.00 -4.94
C THR A 318 -9.80 13.37 -4.94
N PRO A 319 -10.24 14.23 -5.89
CA PRO A 319 -11.64 14.56 -6.03
C PRO A 319 -12.50 13.33 -6.36
N ILE A 320 -13.69 13.25 -5.77
CA ILE A 320 -14.64 12.14 -6.03
C ILE A 320 -15.14 12.15 -7.49
N SER A 321 -15.05 13.29 -8.17
CA SER A 321 -15.51 13.44 -9.56
C SER A 321 -14.39 13.95 -10.45
N ASN A 322 -14.20 13.30 -11.59
CA ASN A 322 -13.25 13.73 -12.64
C ASN A 322 -13.50 15.16 -13.14
N THR A 323 -14.72 15.70 -12.95
CA THR A 323 -15.06 17.06 -13.35
C THR A 323 -14.52 18.16 -12.43
N LYS A 324 -13.87 17.78 -11.33
CA LYS A 324 -13.24 18.72 -10.40
C LYS A 324 -11.79 19.05 -10.73
N GLU A 325 -11.24 18.37 -11.72
CA GLU A 325 -9.94 18.63 -12.32
C GLU A 325 -10.08 18.64 -13.85
N VAL A 326 -9.15 19.27 -14.55
CA VAL A 326 -9.18 19.32 -16.02
C VAL A 326 -8.26 18.20 -16.54
N LEU A 327 -8.86 17.04 -16.79
CA LEU A 327 -8.14 15.89 -17.32
C LEU A 327 -8.02 16.02 -18.84
N MET A 328 -6.82 15.77 -19.35
CA MET A 328 -6.48 15.76 -20.77
C MET A 328 -6.45 14.31 -21.30
N PRO A 329 -6.39 14.09 -22.62
CA PRO A 329 -6.35 12.73 -23.18
C PRO A 329 -5.21 11.85 -22.65
N ALA A 330 -4.07 12.44 -22.25
CA ALA A 330 -2.96 11.70 -21.62
C ALA A 330 -3.31 11.16 -20.23
N ASP A 331 -4.29 11.78 -19.52
CA ASP A 331 -4.73 11.36 -18.19
C ASP A 331 -5.75 10.19 -18.22
N GLY A 332 -5.91 9.55 -19.37
CA GLY A 332 -6.78 8.39 -19.52
C GLY A 332 -6.60 7.31 -18.46
N PRO A 333 -5.35 6.90 -18.10
CA PRO A 333 -5.11 5.93 -17.04
C PRO A 333 -5.58 6.39 -15.66
N ILE A 334 -5.44 7.68 -15.34
CA ILE A 334 -5.92 8.29 -14.08
C ILE A 334 -7.46 8.24 -14.02
N ALA A 335 -8.11 8.66 -15.11
CA ALA A 335 -9.58 8.60 -15.20
C ALA A 335 -10.10 7.16 -15.04
N ALA A 336 -9.44 6.20 -15.72
CA ALA A 336 -9.81 4.79 -15.62
C ALA A 336 -9.64 4.23 -14.20
N TYR A 337 -8.57 4.61 -13.49
CA TYR A 337 -8.37 4.22 -12.09
C TYR A 337 -9.49 4.75 -11.19
N ARG A 338 -9.85 6.01 -11.31
CA ARG A 338 -10.95 6.62 -10.54
C ARG A 338 -12.30 5.95 -10.83
N ASP A 339 -12.57 5.65 -12.10
CA ASP A 339 -13.79 4.95 -12.49
C ASP A 339 -13.79 3.50 -11.99
N TRP A 340 -12.62 2.85 -11.99
CA TRP A 340 -12.46 1.52 -11.40
C TRP A 340 -12.71 1.52 -9.89
N LEU A 341 -12.22 2.53 -9.15
CA LEU A 341 -12.49 2.68 -7.71
C LEU A 341 -13.98 2.93 -7.42
N ALA A 342 -14.69 3.64 -8.29
CA ALA A 342 -16.10 3.98 -8.10
C ALA A 342 -17.01 2.74 -7.94
N GLN A 343 -16.64 1.58 -8.51
CA GLN A 343 -17.40 0.33 -8.32
C GLN A 343 -17.39 -0.14 -6.85
N PHE A 344 -16.35 0.18 -6.09
CA PHE A 344 -16.25 -0.17 -4.67
C PHE A 344 -16.96 0.85 -3.78
N ASP A 345 -17.14 2.08 -4.25
CA ASP A 345 -18.06 3.03 -3.65
C ASP A 345 -19.50 2.49 -3.68
N GLU A 346 -19.91 1.85 -4.80
CA GLU A 346 -21.24 1.24 -4.92
C GLU A 346 -21.41 0.02 -3.99
N LYS A 347 -20.31 -0.66 -3.66
CA LYS A 347 -20.30 -1.76 -2.68
C LYS A 347 -20.29 -1.29 -1.22
N GLY A 348 -20.14 0.03 -0.97
CA GLY A 348 -20.01 0.57 0.37
C GLY A 348 -18.70 0.18 1.07
N TRP A 349 -17.59 0.03 0.30
CA TRP A 349 -16.28 -0.34 0.87
C TRP A 349 -15.39 0.86 1.18
N ARG A 350 -15.82 2.07 0.83
CA ARG A 350 -15.05 3.29 1.10
C ARG A 350 -15.33 3.78 2.51
N ILE A 351 -14.26 4.09 3.25
CA ILE A 351 -14.35 4.68 4.60
C ILE A 351 -14.91 6.10 4.48
N ASP A 352 -15.90 6.40 5.31
CA ASP A 352 -16.37 7.78 5.56
C ASP A 352 -15.36 8.46 6.48
N TRP A 353 -14.35 9.08 5.83
CA TRP A 353 -13.24 9.70 6.56
C TRP A 353 -13.70 10.87 7.44
N ASP A 354 -14.68 11.64 6.98
CA ASP A 354 -15.16 12.81 7.72
C ASP A 354 -15.92 12.37 8.99
N GLU A 355 -16.71 11.30 8.92
CA GLU A 355 -17.37 10.73 10.09
C GLU A 355 -16.38 10.00 11.02
N PHE A 356 -15.40 9.32 10.43
CA PHE A 356 -14.32 8.66 11.18
C PHE A 356 -13.54 9.66 12.03
N GLU A 357 -13.07 10.78 11.47
CA GLU A 357 -12.28 11.78 12.21
C GLU A 357 -13.07 12.50 13.32
N LYS A 358 -14.38 12.62 13.17
CA LYS A 358 -15.22 13.22 14.21
C LYS A 358 -15.22 12.42 15.50
N ARG A 359 -15.11 11.08 15.44
CA ARG A 359 -15.36 10.18 16.56
C ARG A 359 -14.14 9.38 17.00
N ASN A 360 -13.27 8.97 16.06
CA ASN A 360 -12.16 8.09 16.36
C ASN A 360 -11.21 8.68 17.41
N GLY A 361 -10.91 7.90 18.46
CA GLY A 361 -9.99 8.28 19.53
C GLY A 361 -10.54 9.32 20.51
N LYS A 362 -11.79 9.77 20.37
CA LYS A 362 -12.48 10.69 21.32
C LYS A 362 -13.34 9.88 22.28
N ASP A 363 -14.45 9.40 21.81
CA ASP A 363 -15.38 8.57 22.57
C ASP A 363 -15.58 7.17 21.96
N THR A 364 -15.00 6.95 20.79
CA THR A 364 -15.12 5.72 20.00
C THR A 364 -13.77 5.18 19.62
N ALA A 365 -13.57 3.87 19.73
CA ALA A 365 -12.48 3.14 19.15
C ALA A 365 -13.01 2.31 17.97
N PHE A 366 -12.63 2.69 16.77
CA PHE A 366 -12.98 1.97 15.55
C PHE A 366 -11.99 0.87 15.24
N ALA A 367 -12.48 -0.17 14.55
CA ALA A 367 -11.67 -1.18 13.87
C ALA A 367 -12.22 -1.42 12.47
N ILE A 368 -11.37 -1.79 11.52
CA ILE A 368 -11.85 -2.37 10.27
C ILE A 368 -12.50 -3.71 10.61
N PRO A 369 -13.74 -3.99 10.17
CA PRO A 369 -14.37 -5.27 10.48
C PRO A 369 -13.57 -6.42 9.86
N SER A 370 -13.25 -7.43 10.69
CA SER A 370 -12.58 -8.65 10.25
C SER A 370 -13.59 -9.74 9.86
N PRO A 371 -13.19 -10.81 9.14
CA PRO A 371 -14.08 -11.93 8.80
C PRO A 371 -14.77 -12.54 10.02
N GLY A 372 -14.13 -12.57 11.17
CA GLY A 372 -14.71 -13.06 12.41
C GLY A 372 -15.98 -12.32 12.87
N ARG A 373 -16.22 -11.10 12.35
CA ARG A 373 -17.46 -10.36 12.63
C ARG A 373 -18.68 -10.96 11.93
N ARG A 374 -18.49 -11.66 10.83
CA ARG A 374 -19.56 -12.40 10.14
C ARG A 374 -19.94 -13.68 10.87
N GLU A 375 -18.99 -14.26 11.60
CA GLU A 375 -19.19 -15.51 12.32
C GLU A 375 -19.80 -15.33 13.72
N SER A 376 -19.57 -14.16 14.32
CA SER A 376 -19.96 -13.93 15.72
C SER A 376 -20.31 -12.48 16.03
N GLY A 377 -21.25 -12.26 16.92
CA GLY A 377 -21.63 -10.96 17.47
C GLY A 377 -20.82 -10.52 18.69
N ASN A 378 -21.31 -9.50 19.39
CA ASN A 378 -20.78 -8.98 20.67
C ASN A 378 -19.34 -8.42 20.59
N TRP A 379 -19.05 -7.65 19.57
CA TRP A 379 -17.80 -6.90 19.44
C TRP A 379 -17.83 -5.63 20.30
N VAL A 380 -16.69 -5.30 20.90
CA VAL A 380 -16.53 -4.09 21.73
C VAL A 380 -16.13 -2.89 20.88
N LEU A 381 -15.19 -3.08 19.95
CA LEU A 381 -14.82 -2.02 19.02
C LEU A 381 -15.90 -1.82 17.98
N GLU A 382 -16.19 -0.57 17.65
CA GLU A 382 -17.13 -0.26 16.57
C GLU A 382 -16.48 -0.50 15.20
N ALA A 383 -17.27 -0.89 14.20
CA ALA A 383 -16.81 -0.92 12.83
C ALA A 383 -16.59 0.49 12.30
N VAL A 384 -15.54 0.71 11.49
CA VAL A 384 -15.32 1.99 10.83
C VAL A 384 -16.55 2.42 10.04
N PRO A 385 -16.90 3.73 10.04
CA PRO A 385 -17.99 4.23 9.24
C PRO A 385 -17.63 4.11 7.74
N LEU A 386 -18.58 3.64 6.95
CA LEU A 386 -18.45 3.52 5.51
C LEU A 386 -19.40 4.48 4.81
N LEU A 387 -18.96 5.04 3.68
CA LEU A 387 -19.81 5.88 2.87
C LEU A 387 -20.99 5.06 2.32
N ASP A 388 -22.17 5.64 2.36
CA ASP A 388 -23.30 5.11 1.62
C ASP A 388 -22.96 4.96 0.13
N SER A 389 -23.56 4.00 -0.54
CA SER A 389 -23.35 3.82 -1.97
C SER A 389 -23.62 5.13 -2.73
N ARG A 390 -22.93 5.32 -3.85
CA ARG A 390 -23.08 6.53 -4.68
C ARG A 390 -24.54 6.75 -5.12
N ALA A 391 -25.28 5.67 -5.35
CA ALA A 391 -26.71 5.71 -5.69
C ALA A 391 -27.55 6.19 -4.52
N ALA A 392 -27.26 5.74 -3.29
CA ALA A 392 -27.97 6.20 -2.07
C ALA A 392 -27.69 7.68 -1.81
N ARG A 393 -26.43 8.12 -1.93
CA ARG A 393 -26.06 9.55 -1.79
C ARG A 393 -26.76 10.47 -2.77
N LYS A 394 -26.91 10.05 -4.05
CA LYS A 394 -27.67 10.82 -5.05
C LYS A 394 -29.15 10.94 -4.71
N ARG A 395 -29.79 9.87 -4.20
CA ARG A 395 -31.19 9.94 -3.75
C ARG A 395 -31.38 10.95 -2.61
N THR A 396 -30.54 10.84 -1.57
CA THR A 396 -30.58 11.74 -0.41
C THR A 396 -30.36 13.22 -0.81
N ALA A 397 -29.48 13.47 -1.80
CA ALA A 397 -29.26 14.83 -2.30
C ALA A 397 -30.47 15.38 -3.06
N ASN A 398 -31.17 14.57 -3.86
CA ASN A 398 -32.37 14.94 -4.56
C ASN A 398 -33.54 15.16 -3.59
N ASP A 399 -33.70 14.33 -2.55
CA ASP A 399 -34.76 14.49 -1.53
C ASP A 399 -34.57 15.73 -0.67
N LYS A 400 -33.33 16.24 -0.52
CA LYS A 400 -33.05 17.52 0.17
C LYS A 400 -33.19 18.75 -0.72
N ALA A 401 -33.24 18.55 -2.04
CA ALA A 401 -33.43 19.65 -3.01
C ALA A 401 -34.87 19.80 -3.49
N ALA A 402 -35.75 18.86 -3.13
CA ALA A 402 -37.21 18.90 -3.34
C ALA A 402 -37.94 19.40 -2.09
#